data_0216bd83838a7ab20fee072c2d0059e6
#
_entry.id   0216bd83838a7ab20fee072c2d0059e6
#
_cell.length_a   1.000
_cell.length_b   1.000
_cell.length_c   1.000
_cell.angle_alpha   90.00
_cell.angle_beta   90.00
_cell.angle_gamma   90.00
#
_symmetry.space_group_name_H-M   'P 1'
#
loop_
_entity.id
_entity.type
_entity.pdbx_description
1 polymer ?
#
loop_
_entity_poly.entity_id
_entity_poly.type
_entity_poly.pdbx_seq_one_letter_code
_entity_poly.pdbx_strand_id
1 'polypeptide(L)'
;MKSLDPRVNRLPVIGVPGQIFPKAPLDQFGTFEVFVQPKEGKSFQHEGIVHAPNLEMAFVLAKEAFTRRFTCVSLYVTDTRHVYISPMTDGTTSAYEFVNEIPAQTGEKAAYEIYHLLKRGKQHQHAGTVQAVTPQEAMSEAKKVLKNDKAIFNVWAIRTNDIRFTTPEEKELWLTLPEKKFRDAADYKGGDKLKTFLESR
;
A
#
# COMPACT_ATOMS: atom_id res chain seq x y z
N MET A 1 10.07 -40.40 3.29
CA MET A 1 8.80 -40.22 4.01
C MET A 1 7.69 -40.22 2.97
N LYS A 2 6.62 -41.02 3.09
CA LYS A 2 5.49 -40.96 2.15
C LYS A 2 4.53 -39.88 2.62
N SER A 3 4.12 -39.01 1.71
CA SER A 3 3.08 -37.99 1.97
C SER A 3 1.70 -38.63 2.03
N LEU A 4 0.80 -38.08 2.82
CA LEU A 4 -0.62 -38.43 2.82
C LEU A 4 -1.33 -38.01 1.53
N ASP A 5 -0.75 -37.06 0.79
CA ASP A 5 -1.27 -36.62 -0.52
C ASP A 5 -0.67 -37.47 -1.65
N PRO A 6 -1.49 -38.26 -2.38
CA PRO A 6 -1.02 -39.11 -3.47
C PRO A 6 -0.35 -38.34 -4.61
N ARG A 7 -0.67 -37.04 -4.78
CA ARG A 7 -0.05 -36.20 -5.79
C ARG A 7 1.41 -35.93 -5.49
N VAL A 8 1.74 -35.74 -4.22
CA VAL A 8 3.14 -35.54 -3.78
C VAL A 8 3.98 -36.79 -4.00
N ASN A 9 3.38 -37.99 -3.80
CA ASN A 9 4.09 -39.26 -3.99
C ASN A 9 4.39 -39.59 -5.46
N ARG A 10 3.80 -38.87 -6.42
CA ARG A 10 4.07 -38.98 -7.87
C ARG A 10 5.23 -38.09 -8.32
N LEU A 11 5.65 -37.15 -7.46
CA LEU A 11 6.79 -36.30 -7.81
C LEU A 11 8.07 -37.16 -7.82
N PRO A 12 9.02 -36.86 -8.71
CA PRO A 12 10.31 -37.54 -8.69
C PRO A 12 10.95 -37.32 -7.31
N VAL A 13 11.72 -38.32 -6.87
CA VAL A 13 12.47 -38.19 -5.61
C VAL A 13 13.42 -37.00 -5.73
N ILE A 14 13.07 -35.96 -4.99
CA ILE A 14 13.94 -34.77 -4.90
C ILE A 14 15.10 -35.16 -4.00
N GLY A 15 16.30 -35.20 -4.57
CA GLY A 15 17.53 -35.42 -3.81
C GLY A 15 17.69 -34.38 -2.68
N VAL A 16 18.58 -34.68 -1.75
CA VAL A 16 18.96 -33.69 -0.73
C VAL A 16 19.39 -32.41 -1.48
N PRO A 17 18.83 -31.26 -1.15
CA PRO A 17 19.23 -30.03 -1.79
C PRO A 17 20.73 -29.84 -1.67
N GLY A 18 21.40 -29.66 -2.80
CA GLY A 18 22.80 -29.24 -2.81
C GLY A 18 22.95 -27.85 -2.18
N GLN A 19 24.08 -27.22 -2.42
CA GLN A 19 24.30 -25.86 -1.94
C GLN A 19 23.22 -24.93 -2.48
N ILE A 20 22.43 -24.33 -1.58
CA ILE A 20 21.40 -23.38 -1.94
C ILE A 20 22.08 -22.04 -2.20
N PHE A 21 22.07 -21.59 -3.44
CA PHE A 21 22.50 -20.25 -3.79
C PHE A 21 21.30 -19.30 -3.65
N PRO A 22 21.49 -18.10 -3.06
CA PRO A 22 20.45 -17.07 -3.08
C PRO A 22 20.06 -16.79 -4.53
N LYS A 23 18.77 -16.62 -4.79
CA LYS A 23 18.29 -16.15 -6.09
C LYS A 23 18.95 -14.82 -6.45
N ALA A 24 19.28 -14.64 -7.73
CA ALA A 24 19.76 -13.36 -8.21
C ALA A 24 18.70 -12.26 -7.92
N PRO A 25 19.13 -11.02 -7.57
CA PRO A 25 18.21 -9.93 -7.25
C PRO A 25 17.17 -9.62 -8.34
N LEU A 26 17.47 -10.01 -9.60
CA LEU A 26 16.59 -9.79 -10.75
C LEU A 26 15.56 -10.89 -10.98
N ASP A 27 15.57 -11.96 -10.20
CA ASP A 27 14.64 -13.08 -10.36
C ASP A 27 13.22 -12.79 -9.84
N GLN A 28 13.02 -11.65 -9.21
CA GLN A 28 11.73 -11.23 -8.67
C GLN A 28 11.43 -9.78 -9.06
N PHE A 29 10.19 -9.50 -9.35
CA PHE A 29 9.74 -8.12 -9.50
C PHE A 29 9.80 -7.38 -8.16
N GLY A 30 10.12 -6.08 -8.22
CA GLY A 30 10.03 -5.20 -7.06
C GLY A 30 8.61 -5.14 -6.51
N THR A 31 8.50 -4.81 -5.23
CA THR A 31 7.22 -4.57 -4.55
C THR A 31 7.01 -3.07 -4.43
N PHE A 32 5.79 -2.64 -4.77
CA PHE A 32 5.41 -1.23 -4.74
C PHE A 32 4.14 -1.06 -3.90
N GLU A 33 4.17 -0.08 -3.01
CA GLU A 33 3.03 0.32 -2.19
C GLU A 33 2.10 1.22 -3.01
N VAL A 34 0.80 0.99 -2.89
CA VAL A 34 -0.25 1.68 -3.65
C VAL A 34 -1.10 2.51 -2.71
N PHE A 35 -1.29 3.78 -3.06
CA PHE A 35 -2.11 4.71 -2.32
C PHE A 35 -3.17 5.31 -3.24
N VAL A 36 -4.39 5.43 -2.76
CA VAL A 36 -5.54 5.90 -3.52
C VAL A 36 -6.21 7.07 -2.80
N GLN A 37 -6.59 8.08 -3.54
CA GLN A 37 -7.47 9.14 -3.09
C GLN A 37 -8.90 8.84 -3.55
N PRO A 38 -9.80 8.43 -2.66
CA PRO A 38 -11.13 7.96 -3.06
C PRO A 38 -12.04 9.08 -3.59
N LYS A 39 -11.86 10.32 -3.11
CA LYS A 39 -12.65 11.52 -3.52
C LYS A 39 -11.79 12.76 -3.36
N GLU A 40 -12.10 13.81 -4.11
CA GLU A 40 -11.50 15.12 -3.91
C GLU A 40 -11.60 15.59 -2.46
N GLY A 41 -10.53 16.19 -1.95
CA GLY A 41 -10.45 16.67 -0.57
C GLY A 41 -10.32 15.57 0.50
N LYS A 42 -10.31 14.28 0.13
CA LYS A 42 -9.99 13.19 1.05
C LYS A 42 -8.51 12.88 1.03
N SER A 43 -8.00 12.45 2.18
CA SER A 43 -6.61 11.99 2.30
C SER A 43 -6.37 10.74 1.44
N PHE A 44 -5.16 10.62 0.91
CA PHE A 44 -4.69 9.36 0.35
C PHE A 44 -4.65 8.29 1.44
N GLN A 45 -5.02 7.08 1.06
CA GLN A 45 -4.99 5.91 1.92
C GLN A 45 -4.27 4.76 1.23
N HIS A 46 -3.54 3.97 1.99
CA HIS A 46 -2.87 2.79 1.50
C HIS A 46 -3.87 1.69 1.18
N GLU A 47 -3.85 1.16 -0.04
CA GLU A 47 -4.79 0.11 -0.48
C GLU A 47 -4.15 -1.27 -0.61
N GLY A 48 -2.82 -1.33 -0.75
CA GLY A 48 -2.11 -2.59 -0.87
C GLY A 48 -0.83 -2.47 -1.67
N ILE A 49 -0.41 -3.59 -2.26
CA ILE A 49 0.84 -3.70 -3.01
C ILE A 49 0.61 -4.24 -4.42
N VAL A 50 1.55 -3.92 -5.30
CA VAL A 50 1.71 -4.58 -6.60
C VAL A 50 3.15 -5.03 -6.80
N HIS A 51 3.35 -6.05 -7.62
CA HIS A 51 4.68 -6.49 -8.04
C HIS A 51 4.90 -6.10 -9.50
N ALA A 52 5.97 -5.39 -9.78
CA ALA A 52 6.26 -4.87 -11.10
C ALA A 52 7.77 -4.78 -11.35
N PRO A 53 8.22 -4.75 -12.63
CA PRO A 53 9.63 -4.58 -12.95
C PRO A 53 10.15 -3.15 -12.69
N ASN A 54 9.29 -2.16 -12.71
CA ASN A 54 9.63 -0.76 -12.47
C ASN A 54 8.41 0.05 -12.01
N LEU A 55 8.64 1.30 -11.63
CA LEU A 55 7.65 2.20 -11.04
C LEU A 55 6.49 2.52 -12.01
N GLU A 56 6.76 2.70 -13.30
CA GLU A 56 5.72 3.01 -14.30
C GLU A 56 4.77 1.82 -14.50
N MET A 57 5.32 0.62 -14.63
CA MET A 57 4.49 -0.59 -14.70
C MET A 57 3.72 -0.84 -13.41
N ALA A 58 4.33 -0.53 -12.24
CA ALA A 58 3.62 -0.59 -10.97
C ALA A 58 2.41 0.35 -10.96
N PHE A 59 2.54 1.56 -11.48
CA PHE A 59 1.44 2.53 -11.59
C PHE A 59 0.30 2.00 -12.47
N VAL A 60 0.61 1.43 -13.63
CA VAL A 60 -0.39 0.83 -14.54
C VAL A 60 -1.11 -0.36 -13.88
N LEU A 61 -0.34 -1.26 -13.26
CA LEU A 61 -0.90 -2.43 -12.56
C LEU A 61 -1.73 -2.00 -11.33
N ALA A 62 -1.29 -0.99 -10.60
CA ALA A 62 -2.02 -0.44 -9.46
C ALA A 62 -3.37 0.14 -9.89
N LYS A 63 -3.40 0.88 -11.01
CA LYS A 63 -4.64 1.37 -11.60
C LYS A 63 -5.59 0.22 -11.91
N GLU A 64 -5.13 -0.81 -12.58
CA GLU A 64 -5.98 -1.96 -12.93
C GLU A 64 -6.46 -2.74 -11.68
N ALA A 65 -5.61 -2.89 -10.67
CA ALA A 65 -5.95 -3.66 -9.47
C ALA A 65 -6.89 -2.93 -8.51
N PHE A 66 -6.66 -1.64 -8.28
CA PHE A 66 -7.27 -0.89 -7.18
C PHE A 66 -8.34 0.12 -7.59
N THR A 67 -8.55 0.38 -8.91
CA THR A 67 -9.53 1.38 -9.36
C THR A 67 -10.70 0.80 -10.13
N ARG A 68 -10.74 -0.51 -10.34
CA ARG A 68 -11.77 -1.17 -11.15
C ARG A 68 -13.14 -1.22 -10.50
N ARG A 69 -13.21 -1.25 -9.16
CA ARG A 69 -14.44 -1.52 -8.41
C ARG A 69 -15.00 -0.32 -7.69
N PHE A 70 -14.26 0.76 -7.60
CA PHE A 70 -14.70 2.01 -6.97
C PHE A 70 -14.05 3.19 -7.67
N THR A 71 -14.76 4.29 -7.65
CA THR A 71 -14.26 5.54 -8.18
C THR A 71 -13.16 6.09 -7.28
N CYS A 72 -12.06 6.53 -7.87
CA CYS A 72 -11.06 7.32 -7.19
C CYS A 72 -10.69 8.52 -8.07
N VAL A 73 -10.11 9.53 -7.48
CA VAL A 73 -9.72 10.76 -8.19
C VAL A 73 -8.23 10.85 -8.43
N SER A 74 -7.45 10.09 -7.69
CA SER A 74 -5.99 10.02 -7.86
C SER A 74 -5.43 8.75 -7.23
N LEU A 75 -4.28 8.35 -7.73
CA LEU A 75 -3.52 7.20 -7.26
C LEU A 75 -2.03 7.56 -7.34
N TYR A 76 -1.24 6.98 -6.48
CA TYR A 76 0.21 6.97 -6.63
C TYR A 76 0.84 5.68 -6.12
N VAL A 77 2.06 5.44 -6.53
CA VAL A 77 2.84 4.29 -6.14
C VAL A 77 4.25 4.70 -5.72
N THR A 78 4.85 3.92 -4.84
CA THR A 78 6.24 4.06 -4.43
C THR A 78 6.86 2.69 -4.21
N ASP A 79 8.16 2.57 -4.41
CA ASP A 79 8.89 1.33 -4.07
C ASP A 79 8.84 1.11 -2.55
N THR A 80 8.50 -0.11 -2.13
CA THR A 80 8.44 -0.48 -0.70
C THR A 80 9.74 -0.18 0.05
N ARG A 81 10.90 -0.21 -0.64
CA ARG A 81 12.21 0.13 -0.05
C ARG A 81 12.37 1.59 0.34
N HIS A 82 11.55 2.48 -0.24
CA HIS A 82 11.53 3.91 0.07
C HIS A 82 10.58 4.28 1.21
N VAL A 83 9.85 3.30 1.74
CA VAL A 83 8.95 3.50 2.88
C VAL A 83 9.72 3.31 4.18
N TYR A 84 9.93 4.39 4.92
CA TYR A 84 10.51 4.33 6.26
C TYR A 84 9.41 4.13 7.30
N ILE A 85 9.53 3.09 8.13
CA ILE A 85 8.46 2.58 8.97
C ILE A 85 8.85 2.68 10.45
N SER A 86 7.96 3.23 11.29
CA SER A 86 8.10 3.17 12.75
C SER A 86 7.83 1.75 13.29
N PRO A 87 8.21 1.44 14.52
CA PRO A 87 7.71 0.25 15.19
C PRO A 87 6.17 0.23 15.21
N MET A 88 5.59 -0.96 15.11
CA MET A 88 4.16 -1.19 15.29
C MET A 88 3.84 -1.28 16.78
N THR A 89 2.77 -0.61 17.23
CA THR A 89 2.29 -0.67 18.61
C THR A 89 0.98 -1.43 18.74
N ASP A 90 0.57 -1.69 19.96
CA ASP A 90 -0.72 -2.32 20.27
C ASP A 90 -1.88 -1.31 20.40
N GLY A 91 -1.56 0.00 20.34
CA GLY A 91 -2.50 1.11 20.47
C GLY A 91 -2.71 1.62 21.88
N THR A 92 -2.05 1.04 22.88
CA THR A 92 -1.99 1.62 24.25
C THR A 92 -1.01 2.79 24.30
N THR A 93 0.06 2.69 23.52
CA THR A 93 1.10 3.70 23.37
C THR A 93 1.21 4.11 21.93
N SER A 94 1.37 5.40 21.67
CA SER A 94 1.56 5.91 20.32
C SER A 94 2.92 5.48 19.74
N ALA A 95 2.97 5.14 18.45
CA ALA A 95 4.22 4.84 17.74
C ALA A 95 5.25 5.98 17.85
N TYR A 96 4.80 7.21 18.01
CA TYR A 96 5.70 8.35 18.20
C TYR A 96 6.48 8.33 19.53
N GLU A 97 6.04 7.58 20.53
CA GLU A 97 6.81 7.44 21.78
C GLU A 97 8.11 6.63 21.56
N PHE A 98 8.15 5.80 20.51
CA PHE A 98 9.33 5.04 20.09
C PHE A 98 10.19 5.76 19.06
N VAL A 99 9.78 6.95 18.61
CA VAL A 99 10.56 7.78 17.70
C VAL A 99 11.48 8.68 18.53
N ASN A 100 12.79 8.52 18.34
CA ASN A 100 13.79 9.37 18.96
C ASN A 100 13.72 10.79 18.37
N GLU A 101 13.85 11.79 19.23
CA GLU A 101 14.03 13.16 18.77
C GLU A 101 15.43 13.34 18.21
N ILE A 102 15.49 13.80 16.97
CA ILE A 102 16.74 14.05 16.26
C ILE A 102 16.90 15.56 16.10
N PRO A 103 18.05 16.14 16.46
CA PRO A 103 18.34 17.53 16.13
C PRO A 103 18.27 17.78 14.63
N ALA A 104 17.89 18.99 14.24
CA ALA A 104 17.87 19.39 12.85
C ALA A 104 19.23 19.12 12.19
N GLN A 105 19.22 18.39 11.09
CA GLN A 105 20.43 18.01 10.38
C GLN A 105 20.81 19.10 9.36
N THR A 106 22.11 19.22 9.11
CA THR A 106 22.63 20.10 8.05
C THR A 106 22.57 19.36 6.72
N GLY A 107 21.88 19.92 5.73
CA GLY A 107 21.74 19.31 4.42
C GLY A 107 20.57 19.87 3.62
N GLU A 108 20.42 19.40 2.41
CA GLU A 108 19.27 19.74 1.57
C GLU A 108 18.04 19.04 2.12
N LYS A 109 17.03 19.82 2.52
CA LYS A 109 15.75 19.28 2.99
C LYS A 109 14.89 18.84 1.81
N ALA A 110 14.26 17.69 1.96
CA ALA A 110 13.25 17.17 1.05
C ALA A 110 11.89 17.06 1.76
N ALA A 111 10.82 17.10 0.99
CA ALA A 111 9.49 16.84 1.48
C ALA A 111 9.31 15.33 1.73
N TYR A 112 8.68 15.01 2.85
CA TYR A 112 8.28 13.65 3.21
C TYR A 112 6.79 13.61 3.50
N GLU A 113 6.10 12.69 2.84
CA GLU A 113 4.70 12.39 3.08
C GLU A 113 4.58 11.43 4.26
N ILE A 114 3.78 11.82 5.26
CA ILE A 114 3.61 11.07 6.51
C ILE A 114 2.24 10.40 6.51
N TYR A 115 2.22 9.12 6.87
CA TYR A 115 1.02 8.31 6.97
C TYR A 115 0.85 7.75 8.36
N HIS A 116 -0.37 7.77 8.87
CA HIS A 116 -0.74 7.21 10.17
C HIS A 116 -1.66 6.01 10.04
N LEU A 117 -1.34 4.95 10.76
CA LEU A 117 -2.28 3.88 11.07
C LEU A 117 -2.96 4.19 12.39
N LEU A 118 -4.22 4.61 12.35
CA LEU A 118 -4.99 5.05 13.53
C LEU A 118 -5.77 3.90 14.20
N LYS A 119 -5.92 2.76 13.51
CA LYS A 119 -6.65 1.60 14.03
C LYS A 119 -6.18 0.33 13.33
N ARG A 120 -6.00 -0.76 14.08
CA ARG A 120 -5.70 -2.08 13.50
C ARG A 120 -6.79 -2.51 12.51
N GLY A 121 -6.38 -3.10 11.39
CA GLY A 121 -7.28 -3.54 10.33
C GLY A 121 -7.85 -2.40 9.47
N LYS A 122 -7.31 -1.19 9.61
CA LYS A 122 -7.59 -0.06 8.72
C LYS A 122 -6.35 0.27 7.89
N GLN A 123 -6.55 1.11 6.89
CA GLN A 123 -5.48 1.58 6.02
C GLN A 123 -4.67 2.70 6.70
N HIS A 124 -3.39 2.81 6.33
CA HIS A 124 -2.62 4.01 6.60
C HIS A 124 -3.22 5.17 5.82
N GLN A 125 -3.39 6.29 6.48
CA GLN A 125 -3.95 7.51 5.89
C GLN A 125 -2.92 8.62 5.93
N HIS A 126 -2.85 9.40 4.85
CA HIS A 126 -1.98 10.56 4.79
C HIS A 126 -2.34 11.55 5.88
N ALA A 127 -1.35 11.90 6.70
CA ALA A 127 -1.50 12.78 7.85
C ALA A 127 -0.97 14.19 7.59
N GLY A 128 0.01 14.32 6.71
CA GLY A 128 0.63 15.60 6.37
C GLY A 128 2.01 15.43 5.75
N THR A 129 2.64 16.56 5.44
CA THR A 129 3.96 16.63 4.82
C THR A 129 4.92 17.38 5.74
N VAL A 130 6.14 16.88 5.90
CA VAL A 130 7.20 17.52 6.68
C VAL A 130 8.45 17.72 5.83
N GLN A 131 9.32 18.66 6.24
CA GLN A 131 10.59 18.95 5.57
C GLN A 131 11.75 18.40 6.41
N ALA A 132 12.56 17.51 5.84
CA ALA A 132 13.67 16.88 6.54
C ALA A 132 14.80 16.49 5.59
N VAL A 133 16.01 16.32 6.13
CA VAL A 133 17.17 15.83 5.37
C VAL A 133 17.16 14.31 5.26
N THR A 134 16.65 13.61 6.29
CA THR A 134 16.60 12.16 6.36
C THR A 134 15.20 11.65 6.77
N PRO A 135 14.86 10.40 6.46
CA PRO A 135 13.58 9.81 6.90
C PRO A 135 13.44 9.76 8.43
N GLN A 136 14.56 9.58 9.15
CA GLN A 136 14.57 9.60 10.63
C GLN A 136 14.24 10.99 11.16
N GLU A 137 14.82 12.04 10.58
CA GLU A 137 14.47 13.42 10.92
C GLU A 137 13.02 13.72 10.57
N ALA A 138 12.51 13.21 9.41
CA ALA A 138 11.11 13.35 9.03
C ALA A 138 10.15 12.75 10.06
N MET A 139 10.48 11.57 10.62
CA MET A 139 9.72 10.98 11.74
C MET A 139 9.76 11.85 13.00
N SER A 140 10.93 12.39 13.33
CA SER A 140 11.10 13.30 14.48
C SER A 140 10.29 14.59 14.32
N GLU A 141 10.32 15.19 13.13
CA GLU A 141 9.53 16.39 12.83
C GLU A 141 8.01 16.07 12.80
N ALA A 142 7.61 14.93 12.23
CA ALA A 142 6.23 14.48 12.23
C ALA A 142 5.70 14.30 13.67
N LYS A 143 6.51 13.77 14.60
CA LYS A 143 6.18 13.67 16.02
C LYS A 143 5.81 15.03 16.63
N LYS A 144 6.52 16.10 16.26
CA LYS A 144 6.29 17.45 16.78
C LYS A 144 5.03 18.10 16.22
N VAL A 145 4.78 17.90 14.92
CA VAL A 145 3.76 18.65 14.17
C VAL A 145 2.46 17.87 13.99
N LEU A 146 2.54 16.55 13.82
CA LEU A 146 1.41 15.69 13.44
C LEU A 146 0.93 14.75 14.54
N LYS A 147 1.56 14.81 15.75
CA LYS A 147 1.08 14.08 16.93
C LYS A 147 -0.33 14.57 17.28
N ASN A 148 -1.23 13.64 17.53
CA ASN A 148 -2.59 13.94 18.00
C ASN A 148 -2.89 13.19 19.30
N ASP A 149 -4.05 13.44 19.91
CA ASP A 149 -4.45 12.84 21.19
C ASP A 149 -4.77 11.33 21.08
N LYS A 150 -4.92 10.81 19.85
CA LYS A 150 -5.18 9.40 19.63
C LYS A 150 -3.88 8.63 19.49
N ALA A 151 -3.80 7.46 20.08
CA ALA A 151 -2.68 6.57 19.89
C ALA A 151 -2.56 6.17 18.40
N ILE A 152 -1.38 6.39 17.84
CA ILE A 152 -1.04 6.03 16.47
C ILE A 152 -0.32 4.68 16.51
N PHE A 153 -0.85 3.68 15.82
CA PHE A 153 -0.30 2.31 15.84
C PHE A 153 1.01 2.19 15.06
N ASN A 154 1.12 2.92 13.96
CA ASN A 154 2.29 2.89 13.09
C ASN A 154 2.35 4.18 12.26
N VAL A 155 3.56 4.60 11.94
CA VAL A 155 3.84 5.78 11.10
C VAL A 155 4.73 5.36 9.95
N TRP A 156 4.40 5.81 8.75
CA TRP A 156 5.23 5.69 7.56
C TRP A 156 5.68 7.07 7.12
N ALA A 157 6.94 7.18 6.67
CA ALA A 157 7.48 8.36 6.03
C ALA A 157 8.03 7.98 4.66
N ILE A 158 7.62 8.71 3.62
CA ILE A 158 8.00 8.48 2.23
C ILE A 158 8.46 9.80 1.64
N ARG A 159 9.65 9.83 1.04
CA ARG A 159 10.14 11.03 0.37
C ARG A 159 9.26 11.32 -0.84
N THR A 160 8.78 12.55 -0.98
CA THR A 160 7.85 12.93 -2.05
C THR A 160 8.42 12.65 -3.46
N ASN A 161 9.74 12.83 -3.64
CA ASN A 161 10.41 12.56 -4.92
C ASN A 161 10.48 11.06 -5.29
N ASP A 162 10.26 10.17 -4.32
CA ASP A 162 10.23 8.71 -4.55
C ASP A 162 8.82 8.20 -4.86
N ILE A 163 7.87 9.11 -5.02
CA ILE A 163 6.46 8.81 -5.30
C ILE A 163 6.14 9.13 -6.75
N ARG A 164 5.55 8.17 -7.45
CA ARG A 164 4.96 8.37 -8.78
C ARG A 164 3.49 8.76 -8.61
N PHE A 165 3.21 10.06 -8.66
CA PHE A 165 1.86 10.61 -8.60
C PHE A 165 1.14 10.52 -9.95
N THR A 166 -0.20 10.54 -9.92
CA THR A 166 -1.02 10.79 -11.11
C THR A 166 -0.81 12.23 -11.57
N THR A 167 -0.43 12.43 -12.84
CA THR A 167 -0.30 13.77 -13.42
C THR A 167 -1.68 14.34 -13.79
N PRO A 168 -1.80 15.67 -13.99
CA PRO A 168 -3.06 16.29 -14.45
C PRO A 168 -3.57 15.69 -15.77
N GLU A 169 -2.67 15.35 -16.69
CA GLU A 169 -2.97 14.78 -18.00
C GLU A 169 -3.49 13.35 -17.90
N GLU A 170 -3.09 12.64 -16.85
CA GLU A 170 -3.51 11.26 -16.59
C GLU A 170 -4.88 11.16 -15.89
N LYS A 171 -5.47 12.26 -15.47
CA LYS A 171 -6.79 12.25 -14.82
C LYS A 171 -7.88 11.64 -15.69
N GLU A 172 -7.76 11.72 -17.01
CA GLU A 172 -8.68 11.08 -17.95
C GLU A 172 -8.62 9.53 -17.88
N LEU A 173 -7.51 8.96 -17.40
CA LEU A 173 -7.40 7.52 -17.17
C LEU A 173 -8.43 6.98 -16.14
N TRP A 174 -8.99 7.86 -15.34
CA TRP A 174 -10.04 7.53 -14.37
C TRP A 174 -11.44 7.53 -14.98
N LEU A 175 -11.59 8.13 -16.13
CA LEU A 175 -12.80 7.97 -16.92
C LEU A 175 -12.78 6.52 -17.46
N THR A 176 -13.24 5.60 -16.62
CA THR A 176 -13.37 4.20 -16.99
C THR A 176 -14.11 4.11 -18.31
N LEU A 177 -13.58 3.32 -19.23
CA LEU A 177 -14.26 3.02 -20.49
C LEU A 177 -15.70 2.58 -20.14
N PRO A 178 -16.74 3.25 -20.67
CA PRO A 178 -18.15 2.95 -20.36
C PRO A 178 -18.51 1.48 -20.61
N GLU A 179 -17.77 0.83 -21.50
CA GLU A 179 -17.90 -0.58 -21.87
C GLU A 179 -17.44 -1.54 -20.76
N LYS A 180 -16.53 -1.12 -19.92
CA LYS A 180 -16.11 -1.89 -18.73
C LYS A 180 -17.04 -1.59 -17.56
N LYS A 181 -18.32 -1.86 -17.68
CA LYS A 181 -19.21 -2.00 -16.54
C LYS A 181 -18.77 -3.21 -15.72
N PHE A 182 -17.73 -3.04 -14.93
CA PHE A 182 -17.41 -4.03 -13.90
C PHE A 182 -18.58 -4.06 -12.93
N ARG A 183 -18.98 -5.27 -12.58
CA ARG A 183 -20.02 -5.51 -11.58
C ARG A 183 -19.65 -4.69 -10.35
N ASP A 184 -20.35 -3.62 -10.12
CA ASP A 184 -20.34 -2.96 -8.83
C ASP A 184 -20.76 -4.00 -7.79
N ALA A 185 -20.13 -3.99 -6.62
CA ALA A 185 -20.57 -4.87 -5.53
C ALA A 185 -22.05 -4.63 -5.19
N ALA A 186 -22.54 -3.39 -5.40
CA ALA A 186 -23.96 -3.02 -5.30
C ALA A 186 -24.85 -3.71 -6.36
N ASP A 187 -24.31 -4.04 -7.53
CA ASP A 187 -25.05 -4.76 -8.59
C ASP A 187 -25.14 -6.26 -8.33
N TYR A 188 -24.37 -6.78 -7.37
CA TYR A 188 -24.36 -8.19 -7.02
C TYR A 188 -25.32 -8.50 -5.87
N LYS A 189 -26.59 -8.25 -6.09
CA LYS A 189 -27.66 -8.62 -5.15
C LYS A 189 -27.98 -10.12 -5.28
N GLY A 190 -27.03 -10.96 -4.87
CA GLY A 190 -27.19 -12.42 -4.89
C GLY A 190 -28.37 -12.89 -4.05
N GLY A 191 -28.67 -12.19 -2.96
CA GLY A 191 -29.83 -12.45 -2.12
C GLY A 191 -31.16 -12.25 -2.83
N ASP A 192 -31.29 -11.14 -3.61
CA ASP A 192 -32.51 -10.84 -4.38
C ASP A 192 -32.70 -11.88 -5.51
N LYS A 193 -31.63 -12.28 -6.17
CA LYS A 193 -31.67 -13.33 -7.21
C LYS A 193 -32.05 -14.70 -6.63
N LEU A 194 -31.52 -15.04 -5.47
CA LEU A 194 -31.88 -16.27 -4.77
C LEU A 194 -33.35 -16.26 -4.36
N LYS A 195 -33.84 -15.12 -3.83
CA LYS A 195 -35.26 -14.97 -3.46
C LYS A 195 -36.16 -15.13 -4.67
N THR A 196 -35.87 -14.44 -5.78
CA THR A 196 -36.64 -14.56 -7.03
C THR A 196 -36.63 -16.01 -7.56
N PHE A 197 -35.48 -16.71 -7.48
CA PHE A 197 -35.38 -18.11 -7.87
C PHE A 197 -36.23 -19.04 -6.97
N LEU A 198 -36.26 -18.80 -5.70
CA LEU A 198 -37.07 -19.60 -4.76
C LEU A 198 -38.58 -19.36 -4.91
N GLU A 199 -38.98 -18.11 -5.26
CA GLU A 199 -40.36 -17.73 -5.51
C GLU A 199 -40.88 -18.22 -6.87
N SER A 200 -39.98 -18.59 -7.80
CA SER A 200 -40.31 -19.13 -9.13
C SER A 200 -40.45 -20.67 -9.18
N ARG A 201 -40.31 -21.34 -8.05
CA ARG A 201 -40.50 -22.78 -7.89
C ARG A 201 -41.81 -23.10 -7.18
#